data_adecdec5f7d25f40da077a673e51fb2d
#
_entry.id   adecdec5f7d25f40da077a673e51fb2d
#
_cell.length_a   1.000
_cell.length_b   1.000
_cell.length_c   1.000
_cell.angle_alpha   90.00
_cell.angle_beta   90.00
_cell.angle_gamma   90.00
#
_symmetry.space_group_name_H-M   'P 1'
#
loop_
_entity.id
_entity.type
_entity.pdbx_description
1 polymer ?
#
loop_
_entity_poly.entity_id
_entity_poly.type
_entity_poly.pdbx_seq_one_letter_code
_entity_poly.pdbx_strand_id
1 'polypeptide(L)'
;MQTVQPNVTDTSYKIIDQVRRVIEGKDQALTWVLAAILSGGHILLEDIPGVGKTTMAVAFSKVLGLDYNRVQFNPDVLPSDVTGFTVLDQSTGQMSYKKGAVLCNLFLADELNRATSRTQSALLEAMEEGQVTVDGVSHPIPKPFIVIATQNPTGAAGTQLLPDSQMDRFALRMSLGYPDAAAEKNMVLNRLKKNPMAELSTLMTAEDLAAMQQCVAETHINDQVVEYIVNLIGATRSNPHVHRGASPRATLCVTAMSKAIARLCGRDYVIPRDVREVFLRCIPHRLLLTSQAESAGITTQKVLSDILSAVKAPQVI
;
A
#
# COMPACT_ATOMS: atom_id res chain seq x y z
N MET A 1 -15.30 -30.92 2.65
CA MET A 1 -13.91 -30.71 3.00
C MET A 1 -13.85 -29.46 3.85
N GLN A 2 -13.49 -29.58 5.14
CA GLN A 2 -13.19 -28.40 5.95
C GLN A 2 -11.93 -27.77 5.37
N THR A 3 -12.04 -26.62 4.72
CA THR A 3 -10.91 -25.80 4.33
C THR A 3 -10.20 -25.38 5.62
N VAL A 4 -9.00 -25.92 5.86
CA VAL A 4 -8.15 -25.49 6.96
C VAL A 4 -7.88 -23.99 6.74
N GLN A 5 -8.40 -23.17 7.64
CA GLN A 5 -8.15 -21.72 7.56
C GLN A 5 -6.64 -21.47 7.62
N PRO A 6 -6.08 -20.62 6.74
CA PRO A 6 -4.65 -20.34 6.75
C PRO A 6 -4.25 -19.72 8.09
N ASN A 7 -3.17 -20.23 8.69
CA ASN A 7 -2.59 -19.60 9.87
C ASN A 7 -1.90 -18.29 9.46
N VAL A 8 -2.67 -17.21 9.41
CA VAL A 8 -2.20 -15.90 8.95
C VAL A 8 -1.00 -15.42 9.77
N THR A 9 -1.01 -15.62 11.08
CA THR A 9 0.04 -15.16 11.98
C THR A 9 1.38 -15.82 11.69
N ASP A 10 1.44 -17.15 11.74
CA ASP A 10 2.70 -17.88 11.53
C ASP A 10 3.25 -17.71 10.11
N THR A 11 2.34 -17.69 9.13
CA THR A 11 2.72 -17.45 7.73
C THR A 11 3.29 -16.04 7.55
N SER A 12 2.70 -15.04 8.18
CA SER A 12 3.20 -13.65 8.15
C SER A 12 4.58 -13.51 8.77
N TYR A 13 4.84 -14.19 9.90
CA TYR A 13 6.19 -14.22 10.48
C TYR A 13 7.22 -14.80 9.51
N LYS A 14 6.89 -15.90 8.82
CA LYS A 14 7.79 -16.50 7.82
C LYS A 14 8.03 -15.56 6.64
N ILE A 15 7.00 -14.86 6.15
CA ILE A 15 7.13 -13.87 5.08
C ILE A 15 8.08 -12.75 5.50
N ILE A 16 7.86 -12.14 6.66
CA ILE A 16 8.72 -11.07 7.18
C ILE A 16 10.15 -11.58 7.39
N ASP A 17 10.33 -12.81 7.93
CA ASP A 17 11.65 -13.42 8.12
C ASP A 17 12.41 -13.58 6.79
N GLN A 18 11.75 -13.95 5.71
CA GLN A 18 12.36 -14.01 4.39
C GLN A 18 12.72 -12.61 3.88
N VAL A 19 11.78 -11.68 3.89
CA VAL A 19 11.97 -10.34 3.30
C VAL A 19 13.05 -9.55 4.06
N ARG A 20 13.13 -9.66 5.39
CA ARG A 20 14.14 -8.95 6.20
C ARG A 20 15.59 -9.36 5.89
N ARG A 21 15.82 -10.53 5.27
CA ARG A 21 17.16 -10.94 4.82
C ARG A 21 17.72 -10.06 3.71
N VAL A 22 16.81 -9.40 3.00
CA VAL A 22 17.14 -8.48 1.89
C VAL A 22 16.99 -7.02 2.30
N ILE A 23 16.03 -6.72 3.18
CA ILE A 23 15.72 -5.38 3.70
C ILE A 23 15.98 -5.37 5.20
N GLU A 24 17.24 -5.19 5.57
CA GLU A 24 17.68 -5.24 6.97
C GLU A 24 17.28 -4.00 7.76
N GLY A 25 16.96 -4.18 9.04
CA GLY A 25 16.69 -3.09 10.00
C GLY A 25 15.36 -2.36 9.77
N LYS A 26 14.41 -2.93 8.99
CA LYS A 26 13.14 -2.29 8.64
C LYS A 26 11.91 -3.12 9.02
N ASP A 27 12.01 -3.96 10.04
CA ASP A 27 10.96 -4.93 10.41
C ASP A 27 9.59 -4.29 10.60
N GLN A 28 9.55 -3.11 11.25
CA GLN A 28 8.30 -2.37 11.43
C GLN A 28 7.68 -1.93 10.08
N ALA A 29 8.52 -1.43 9.18
CA ALA A 29 8.07 -1.01 7.85
C ALA A 29 7.56 -2.21 7.03
N LEU A 30 8.27 -3.34 7.07
CA LEU A 30 7.86 -4.59 6.41
C LEU A 30 6.52 -5.10 6.96
N THR A 31 6.32 -5.01 8.27
CA THR A 31 5.05 -5.40 8.91
C THR A 31 3.89 -4.54 8.41
N TRP A 32 4.06 -3.21 8.30
CA TRP A 32 3.02 -2.32 7.77
C TRP A 32 2.73 -2.55 6.29
N VAL A 33 3.77 -2.82 5.49
CA VAL A 33 3.60 -3.20 4.07
C VAL A 33 2.82 -4.51 3.95
N LEU A 34 3.17 -5.52 4.75
CA LEU A 34 2.44 -6.79 4.76
C LEU A 34 0.99 -6.61 5.23
N ALA A 35 0.74 -5.77 6.26
CA ALA A 35 -0.61 -5.44 6.69
C ALA A 35 -1.43 -4.79 5.56
N ALA A 36 -0.84 -3.88 4.80
CA ALA A 36 -1.49 -3.27 3.64
C ALA A 36 -1.77 -4.31 2.54
N ILE A 37 -0.83 -5.19 2.24
CA ILE A 37 -1.02 -6.30 1.29
C ILE A 37 -2.18 -7.19 1.74
N LEU A 38 -2.20 -7.61 3.00
CA LEU A 38 -3.23 -8.49 3.56
C LEU A 38 -4.61 -7.83 3.65
N SER A 39 -4.67 -6.51 3.79
CA SER A 39 -5.94 -5.75 3.75
C SER A 39 -6.46 -5.50 2.33
N GLY A 40 -5.73 -5.93 1.28
CA GLY A 40 -6.04 -5.62 -0.11
C GLY A 40 -5.75 -4.17 -0.50
N GLY A 41 -4.92 -3.46 0.28
CA GLY A 41 -4.59 -2.06 0.06
C GLY A 41 -3.36 -1.83 -0.80
N HIS A 42 -3.27 -0.65 -1.40
CA HIS A 42 -2.10 -0.18 -2.16
C HIS A 42 -1.20 0.69 -1.27
N ILE A 43 0.09 0.76 -1.60
CA ILE A 43 1.12 1.38 -0.76
C ILE A 43 1.83 2.49 -1.54
N LEU A 44 2.02 3.64 -0.88
CA LEU A 44 2.85 4.73 -1.39
C LEU A 44 4.10 4.89 -0.52
N LEU A 45 5.26 4.74 -1.13
CA LEU A 45 6.56 4.93 -0.49
C LEU A 45 7.14 6.28 -0.88
N GLU A 46 7.36 7.13 0.09
CA GLU A 46 7.92 8.46 -0.12
C GLU A 46 9.30 8.54 0.50
N ASP A 47 10.30 8.44 -0.34
CA ASP A 47 11.70 8.43 0.08
C ASP A 47 12.63 8.95 -1.00
N ILE A 48 13.82 9.31 -0.57
CA ILE A 48 14.95 9.56 -1.46
C ILE A 48 15.30 8.29 -2.27
N PRO A 49 15.95 8.44 -3.42
CA PRO A 49 16.47 7.31 -4.20
C PRO A 49 17.45 6.44 -3.40
N GLY A 50 17.46 5.13 -3.66
CA GLY A 50 18.49 4.22 -3.14
C GLY A 50 18.20 3.55 -1.80
N VAL A 51 17.09 3.84 -1.11
CA VAL A 51 16.77 3.26 0.22
C VAL A 51 16.18 1.84 0.16
N GLY A 52 16.08 1.22 -1.02
CA GLY A 52 15.64 -0.17 -1.16
C GLY A 52 14.15 -0.36 -1.51
N LYS A 53 13.43 0.68 -1.94
CA LYS A 53 12.00 0.60 -2.34
C LYS A 53 11.72 -0.50 -3.37
N THR A 54 12.46 -0.47 -4.48
CA THR A 54 12.35 -1.47 -5.56
C THR A 54 12.73 -2.86 -5.06
N THR A 55 13.80 -2.96 -4.27
CA THR A 55 14.27 -4.23 -3.69
C THR A 55 13.19 -4.86 -2.79
N MET A 56 12.49 -4.06 -1.99
CA MET A 56 11.39 -4.51 -1.14
C MET A 56 10.22 -5.04 -1.96
N ALA A 57 9.79 -4.34 -3.00
CA ALA A 57 8.69 -4.79 -3.87
C ALA A 57 9.02 -6.13 -4.55
N VAL A 58 10.24 -6.27 -5.08
CA VAL A 58 10.72 -7.53 -5.67
C VAL A 58 10.82 -8.65 -4.63
N ALA A 59 11.26 -8.35 -3.41
CA ALA A 59 11.32 -9.35 -2.34
C ALA A 59 9.93 -9.88 -1.97
N PHE A 60 8.96 -8.97 -1.78
CA PHE A 60 7.57 -9.37 -1.52
C PHE A 60 6.98 -10.17 -2.68
N SER A 61 7.16 -9.73 -3.93
CA SER A 61 6.62 -10.48 -5.09
C SER A 61 7.15 -11.90 -5.15
N LYS A 62 8.46 -12.08 -4.92
CA LYS A 62 9.10 -13.39 -4.93
C LYS A 62 8.63 -14.28 -3.79
N VAL A 63 8.61 -13.77 -2.56
CA VAL A 63 8.20 -14.52 -1.37
C VAL A 63 6.73 -14.92 -1.43
N LEU A 64 5.87 -14.04 -1.96
CA LEU A 64 4.43 -14.26 -2.11
C LEU A 64 4.03 -14.98 -3.40
N GLY A 65 4.98 -15.35 -4.27
CA GLY A 65 4.70 -16.07 -5.52
C GLY A 65 3.84 -15.28 -6.50
N LEU A 66 4.01 -13.96 -6.57
CA LEU A 66 3.18 -13.06 -7.36
C LEU A 66 3.82 -12.74 -8.71
N ASP A 67 2.99 -12.67 -9.75
CA ASP A 67 3.39 -12.06 -11.02
C ASP A 67 3.69 -10.58 -10.79
N TYR A 68 4.89 -10.15 -11.23
CA TYR A 68 5.46 -8.85 -10.92
C TYR A 68 5.81 -8.07 -12.16
N ASN A 69 5.38 -6.82 -12.21
CA ASN A 69 5.81 -5.86 -13.22
C ASN A 69 6.29 -4.55 -12.57
N ARG A 70 7.21 -3.87 -13.23
CA ARG A 70 7.71 -2.55 -12.85
C ARG A 70 7.68 -1.60 -14.04
N VAL A 71 7.19 -0.40 -13.79
CA VAL A 71 7.35 0.75 -14.69
C VAL A 71 8.03 1.87 -13.90
N GLN A 72 9.14 2.38 -14.45
CA GLN A 72 9.74 3.61 -13.95
C GLN A 72 9.13 4.77 -14.72
N PHE A 73 8.34 5.56 -14.00
CA PHE A 73 7.58 6.65 -14.58
C PHE A 73 8.47 7.85 -14.90
N ASN A 74 8.20 8.44 -16.06
CA ASN A 74 8.76 9.69 -16.55
C ASN A 74 7.70 10.39 -17.43
N PRO A 75 7.91 11.60 -17.92
CA PRO A 75 6.92 12.29 -18.76
C PRO A 75 6.57 11.58 -20.09
N ASP A 76 7.43 10.66 -20.56
CA ASP A 76 7.25 9.97 -21.84
C ASP A 76 6.39 8.69 -21.71
N VAL A 77 6.17 8.18 -20.48
CA VAL A 77 5.31 7.01 -20.24
C VAL A 77 3.85 7.36 -20.54
N LEU A 78 3.27 6.63 -21.48
CA LEU A 78 1.90 6.82 -21.92
C LEU A 78 0.89 6.02 -21.07
N PRO A 79 -0.37 6.44 -21.00
CA PRO A 79 -1.43 5.62 -20.39
C PRO A 79 -1.52 4.20 -20.98
N SER A 80 -1.32 4.06 -22.28
CA SER A 80 -1.32 2.77 -22.99
C SER A 80 -0.19 1.83 -22.57
N ASP A 81 0.95 2.34 -22.08
CA ASP A 81 2.01 1.49 -21.53
C ASP A 81 1.55 0.83 -20.24
N VAL A 82 0.70 1.50 -19.49
CA VAL A 82 0.11 1.02 -18.23
C VAL A 82 -1.06 0.08 -18.50
N THR A 83 -2.05 0.52 -19.28
CA THR A 83 -3.32 -0.19 -19.47
C THR A 83 -3.31 -1.19 -20.62
N GLY A 84 -2.37 -1.05 -21.56
CA GLY A 84 -2.36 -1.78 -22.82
C GLY A 84 -3.07 -1.01 -23.93
N PHE A 85 -3.07 -1.59 -25.13
CA PHE A 85 -3.65 -1.01 -26.34
C PHE A 85 -4.00 -2.10 -27.34
N THR A 86 -4.87 -1.77 -28.29
CA THR A 86 -5.26 -2.69 -29.36
C THR A 86 -4.43 -2.42 -30.62
N VAL A 87 -3.99 -3.48 -31.28
CA VAL A 87 -3.24 -3.43 -32.54
C VAL A 87 -3.93 -4.28 -33.60
N LEU A 88 -3.85 -3.85 -34.85
CA LEU A 88 -4.25 -4.67 -35.99
C LEU A 88 -3.16 -5.70 -36.25
N ASP A 89 -3.49 -6.97 -36.10
CA ASP A 89 -2.61 -8.08 -36.52
C ASP A 89 -2.65 -8.16 -38.04
N GLN A 90 -1.56 -7.78 -38.67
CA GLN A 90 -1.45 -7.76 -40.14
C GLN A 90 -1.56 -9.15 -40.78
N SER A 91 -1.26 -10.21 -40.03
CA SER A 91 -1.34 -11.60 -40.55
C SER A 91 -2.76 -12.15 -40.55
N THR A 92 -3.57 -11.76 -39.57
CA THR A 92 -4.95 -12.25 -39.39
C THR A 92 -6.01 -11.23 -39.79
N GLY A 93 -5.65 -9.94 -39.92
CA GLY A 93 -6.59 -8.83 -40.13
C GLY A 93 -7.49 -8.55 -38.92
N GLN A 94 -7.20 -9.12 -37.76
CA GLN A 94 -7.99 -8.97 -36.55
C GLN A 94 -7.33 -7.98 -35.57
N MET A 95 -8.17 -7.27 -34.82
CA MET A 95 -7.70 -6.43 -33.69
C MET A 95 -7.33 -7.34 -32.54
N SER A 96 -6.11 -7.17 -32.01
CA SER A 96 -5.62 -7.92 -30.84
C SER A 96 -5.20 -6.98 -29.73
N TYR A 97 -5.62 -7.27 -28.49
CA TYR A 97 -5.21 -6.52 -27.31
C TYR A 97 -3.79 -6.91 -26.88
N LYS A 98 -2.94 -5.91 -26.74
CA LYS A 98 -1.60 -6.04 -26.13
C LYS A 98 -1.69 -5.60 -24.67
N LYS A 99 -1.38 -6.55 -23.76
CA LYS A 99 -1.46 -6.33 -22.32
C LYS A 99 -0.54 -5.18 -21.89
N GLY A 100 -1.08 -4.26 -21.08
CA GLY A 100 -0.33 -3.23 -20.39
C GLY A 100 0.41 -3.76 -19.16
N ALA A 101 1.33 -2.95 -18.65
CA ALA A 101 2.19 -3.35 -17.54
C ALA A 101 1.43 -3.61 -16.23
N VAL A 102 0.24 -3.02 -16.03
CA VAL A 102 -0.56 -3.16 -14.81
C VAL A 102 -1.23 -4.53 -14.66
N LEU A 103 -1.29 -5.33 -15.74
CA LEU A 103 -1.93 -6.66 -15.75
C LEU A 103 -1.03 -7.71 -15.09
N CYS A 104 -0.79 -7.55 -13.79
CA CYS A 104 -0.01 -8.44 -12.93
C CYS A 104 -0.57 -8.41 -11.49
N ASN A 105 -0.05 -9.26 -10.60
CA ASN A 105 -0.48 -9.28 -9.19
C ASN A 105 0.17 -8.18 -8.36
N LEU A 106 1.46 -7.91 -8.54
CA LEU A 106 2.19 -6.85 -7.87
C LEU A 106 2.81 -5.91 -8.89
N PHE A 107 2.29 -4.69 -8.93
CA PHE A 107 2.78 -3.64 -9.83
C PHE A 107 3.60 -2.62 -9.05
N LEU A 108 4.87 -2.43 -9.43
CA LEU A 108 5.72 -1.36 -8.90
C LEU A 108 5.66 -0.14 -9.83
N ALA A 109 4.97 0.90 -9.38
CA ALA A 109 4.93 2.20 -10.03
C ALA A 109 6.05 3.08 -9.48
N ASP A 110 7.24 3.00 -10.09
CA ASP A 110 8.44 3.68 -9.59
C ASP A 110 8.50 5.13 -10.09
N GLU A 111 8.68 6.09 -9.17
CA GLU A 111 8.68 7.55 -9.43
C GLU A 111 7.36 8.05 -10.06
N LEU A 112 6.21 7.58 -9.55
CA LEU A 112 4.88 7.90 -10.10
C LEU A 112 4.62 9.40 -10.26
N ASN A 113 5.16 10.22 -9.38
CA ASN A 113 5.01 11.68 -9.43
C ASN A 113 5.81 12.37 -10.57
N ARG A 114 6.53 11.61 -11.42
CA ARG A 114 7.14 12.11 -12.66
C ARG A 114 6.28 11.86 -13.90
N ALA A 115 5.24 11.05 -13.78
CA ALA A 115 4.31 10.79 -14.87
C ALA A 115 3.40 12.00 -15.14
N THR A 116 2.87 12.09 -16.36
CA THR A 116 1.79 13.04 -16.68
C THR A 116 0.53 12.71 -15.88
N SER A 117 -0.32 13.71 -15.62
CA SER A 117 -1.58 13.50 -14.89
C SER A 117 -2.50 12.46 -15.58
N ARG A 118 -2.44 12.34 -16.91
CA ARG A 118 -3.20 11.33 -17.66
C ARG A 118 -2.73 9.92 -17.34
N THR A 119 -1.42 9.71 -17.33
CA THR A 119 -0.82 8.41 -17.01
C THR A 119 -1.05 8.03 -15.55
N GLN A 120 -0.93 9.00 -14.63
CA GLN A 120 -1.30 8.81 -13.22
C GLN A 120 -2.76 8.37 -13.08
N SER A 121 -3.70 9.07 -13.76
CA SER A 121 -5.12 8.74 -13.70
C SER A 121 -5.44 7.34 -14.21
N ALA A 122 -4.77 6.88 -15.29
CA ALA A 122 -4.97 5.54 -15.83
C ALA A 122 -4.56 4.45 -14.82
N LEU A 123 -3.44 4.62 -14.12
CA LEU A 123 -3.04 3.68 -13.06
C LEU A 123 -4.04 3.70 -11.90
N LEU A 124 -4.45 4.88 -11.47
CA LEU A 124 -5.32 5.04 -10.32
C LEU A 124 -6.75 4.56 -10.57
N GLU A 125 -7.22 4.62 -11.81
CA GLU A 125 -8.47 3.99 -12.25
C GLU A 125 -8.35 2.46 -12.18
N ALA A 126 -7.25 1.88 -12.71
CA ALA A 126 -6.97 0.46 -12.61
C ALA A 126 -6.91 -0.06 -11.16
N MET A 127 -6.35 0.75 -10.23
CA MET A 127 -6.32 0.44 -8.79
C MET A 127 -7.72 0.40 -8.17
N GLU A 128 -8.63 1.26 -8.61
CA GLU A 128 -9.98 1.35 -8.06
C GLU A 128 -10.92 0.30 -8.63
N GLU A 129 -10.88 0.13 -9.96
CA GLU A 129 -11.81 -0.75 -10.68
C GLU A 129 -11.37 -2.22 -10.69
N GLY A 130 -10.07 -2.51 -10.43
CA GLY A 130 -9.50 -3.85 -10.57
C GLY A 130 -9.54 -4.39 -12.00
N GLN A 131 -9.68 -3.50 -12.98
CA GLN A 131 -9.71 -3.78 -14.41
C GLN A 131 -9.21 -2.58 -15.21
N VAL A 132 -8.87 -2.80 -16.47
CA VAL A 132 -8.60 -1.74 -17.44
C VAL A 132 -9.58 -1.83 -18.59
N THR A 133 -10.02 -0.70 -19.13
CA THR A 133 -10.93 -0.65 -20.29
C THR A 133 -10.20 -0.05 -21.47
N VAL A 134 -10.09 -0.84 -22.56
CA VAL A 134 -9.44 -0.44 -23.81
C VAL A 134 -10.40 -0.67 -24.95
N ASP A 135 -10.67 0.35 -25.75
CA ASP A 135 -11.59 0.32 -26.90
C ASP A 135 -12.99 -0.26 -26.54
N GLY A 136 -13.48 0.07 -25.33
CA GLY A 136 -14.79 -0.39 -24.85
C GLY A 136 -14.81 -1.83 -24.32
N VAL A 137 -13.66 -2.52 -24.29
CA VAL A 137 -13.54 -3.87 -23.73
C VAL A 137 -12.82 -3.81 -22.39
N SER A 138 -13.43 -4.40 -21.36
CA SER A 138 -12.83 -4.47 -20.01
C SER A 138 -11.96 -5.72 -19.87
N HIS A 139 -10.74 -5.52 -19.40
CA HIS A 139 -9.76 -6.56 -19.13
C HIS A 139 -9.51 -6.61 -17.61
N PRO A 140 -9.92 -7.70 -16.93
CA PRO A 140 -9.72 -7.83 -15.49
C PRO A 140 -8.24 -7.97 -15.15
N ILE A 141 -7.82 -7.33 -14.06
CA ILE A 141 -6.47 -7.47 -13.50
C ILE A 141 -6.42 -8.74 -12.64
N PRO A 142 -5.32 -9.51 -12.69
CA PRO A 142 -5.15 -10.69 -11.83
C PRO A 142 -5.31 -10.37 -10.35
N LYS A 143 -5.99 -11.24 -9.60
CA LYS A 143 -6.13 -11.09 -8.14
C LYS A 143 -5.22 -12.06 -7.40
N PRO A 144 -4.66 -11.66 -6.24
CA PRO A 144 -4.74 -10.31 -5.65
C PRO A 144 -3.99 -9.26 -6.48
N PHE A 145 -4.47 -8.01 -6.46
CA PHE A 145 -3.83 -6.90 -7.14
C PHE A 145 -3.29 -5.89 -6.14
N ILE A 146 -1.98 -5.67 -6.16
CA ILE A 146 -1.28 -4.79 -5.23
C ILE A 146 -0.43 -3.81 -6.03
N VAL A 147 -0.57 -2.53 -5.74
CA VAL A 147 0.32 -1.49 -6.27
C VAL A 147 1.19 -0.98 -5.13
N ILE A 148 2.51 -1.02 -5.37
CA ILE A 148 3.49 -0.29 -4.58
C ILE A 148 3.96 0.87 -5.47
N ALA A 149 3.53 2.08 -5.14
CA ALA A 149 3.99 3.27 -5.83
C ALA A 149 5.13 3.91 -5.04
N THR A 150 6.09 4.49 -5.76
CA THR A 150 7.13 5.31 -5.13
C THR A 150 7.02 6.74 -5.62
N GLN A 151 7.34 7.68 -4.75
CA GLN A 151 7.54 9.08 -5.13
C GLN A 151 8.79 9.63 -4.43
N ASN A 152 9.44 10.57 -5.11
CA ASN A 152 10.50 11.34 -4.51
C ASN A 152 9.90 12.51 -3.73
N PRO A 153 10.54 12.96 -2.63
CA PRO A 153 10.08 14.13 -1.90
C PRO A 153 9.91 15.35 -2.82
N THR A 154 8.98 16.21 -2.45
CA THR A 154 8.67 17.46 -3.14
C THR A 154 9.92 18.33 -3.31
N GLY A 155 10.13 18.86 -4.53
CA GLY A 155 11.25 19.74 -4.85
C GLY A 155 12.28 19.14 -5.84
N ALA A 156 12.16 17.86 -6.20
CA ALA A 156 12.96 17.32 -7.32
C ALA A 156 12.47 17.91 -8.65
N ALA A 157 13.39 18.33 -9.51
CA ALA A 157 13.04 18.90 -10.83
C ALA A 157 12.18 17.91 -11.64
N GLY A 158 11.10 18.41 -12.23
CA GLY A 158 10.20 17.61 -13.08
C GLY A 158 9.20 16.71 -12.34
N THR A 159 8.98 16.91 -11.03
CA THR A 159 7.96 16.17 -10.27
C THR A 159 6.65 16.95 -10.20
N GLN A 160 5.51 16.25 -10.38
CA GLN A 160 4.17 16.76 -10.15
C GLN A 160 3.61 16.08 -8.90
N LEU A 161 3.10 16.86 -7.95
CA LEU A 161 2.42 16.29 -6.78
C LEU A 161 1.21 15.46 -7.23
N LEU A 162 1.04 14.29 -6.63
CA LEU A 162 -0.20 13.54 -6.78
C LEU A 162 -1.33 14.37 -6.17
N PRO A 163 -2.44 14.58 -6.89
CA PRO A 163 -3.61 15.23 -6.32
C PRO A 163 -4.12 14.49 -5.09
N ASP A 164 -4.65 15.22 -4.11
CA ASP A 164 -5.13 14.64 -2.85
C ASP A 164 -6.22 13.57 -3.03
N SER A 165 -7.09 13.72 -4.04
CA SER A 165 -8.09 12.70 -4.40
C SER A 165 -7.46 11.40 -4.89
N GLN A 166 -6.25 11.47 -5.41
CA GLN A 166 -5.47 10.32 -5.86
C GLN A 166 -4.71 9.68 -4.68
N MET A 167 -4.21 10.51 -3.75
CA MET A 167 -3.56 10.05 -2.52
C MET A 167 -4.47 9.19 -1.65
N ASP A 168 -5.78 9.47 -1.62
CA ASP A 168 -6.78 8.74 -0.83
C ASP A 168 -6.94 7.26 -1.27
N ARG A 169 -6.45 6.88 -2.45
CA ARG A 169 -6.47 5.49 -2.94
C ARG A 169 -5.41 4.59 -2.31
N PHE A 170 -4.34 5.17 -1.77
CA PHE A 170 -3.31 4.42 -1.08
C PHE A 170 -3.72 4.15 0.37
N ALA A 171 -3.74 2.89 0.78
CA ALA A 171 -4.05 2.50 2.16
C ALA A 171 -2.98 3.01 3.14
N LEU A 172 -1.73 2.96 2.71
CA LEU A 172 -0.58 3.33 3.52
C LEU A 172 0.33 4.27 2.73
N ARG A 173 0.72 5.39 3.35
CA ARG A 173 1.85 6.23 2.91
C ARG A 173 2.93 6.17 3.98
N MET A 174 4.15 5.82 3.59
CA MET A 174 5.24 5.70 4.52
C MET A 174 6.61 5.96 3.88
N SER A 175 7.60 6.18 4.73
CA SER A 175 9.02 6.23 4.39
C SER A 175 9.73 5.01 4.98
N LEU A 176 10.68 4.45 4.24
CA LEU A 176 11.62 3.46 4.75
C LEU A 176 12.76 4.13 5.52
N GLY A 177 13.15 5.32 5.08
CA GLY A 177 14.28 6.05 5.61
C GLY A 177 15.62 5.34 5.40
N TYR A 178 16.71 5.97 5.81
CA TYR A 178 18.02 5.34 5.78
C TYR A 178 18.11 4.15 6.75
N PRO A 179 18.85 3.09 6.39
CA PRO A 179 19.21 2.05 7.35
C PRO A 179 20.06 2.66 8.47
N ASP A 180 20.04 2.06 9.64
CA ASP A 180 21.03 2.38 10.66
C ASP A 180 22.42 1.85 10.28
N ALA A 181 23.48 2.33 10.96
CA ALA A 181 24.86 1.98 10.63
C ALA A 181 25.13 0.45 10.75
N ALA A 182 24.45 -0.26 11.62
CA ALA A 182 24.60 -1.71 11.79
C ALA A 182 23.95 -2.45 10.60
N ALA A 183 22.73 -2.06 10.20
CA ALA A 183 22.04 -2.63 9.04
C ALA A 183 22.81 -2.33 7.74
N GLU A 184 23.37 -1.12 7.58
CA GLU A 184 24.15 -0.74 6.40
C GLU A 184 25.44 -1.56 6.31
N LYS A 185 26.14 -1.76 7.43
CA LYS A 185 27.32 -2.64 7.50
C LYS A 185 26.98 -4.08 7.11
N ASN A 186 25.89 -4.63 7.67
CA ASN A 186 25.43 -5.98 7.36
C ASN A 186 25.06 -6.14 5.89
N MET A 187 24.36 -5.14 5.32
CA MET A 187 24.01 -5.12 3.89
C MET A 187 25.26 -5.23 3.01
N VAL A 188 26.32 -4.50 3.33
CA VAL A 188 27.61 -4.58 2.57
C VAL A 188 28.22 -5.98 2.73
N LEU A 189 28.34 -6.49 3.98
CA LEU A 189 28.95 -7.80 4.24
C LEU A 189 28.19 -8.95 3.59
N ASN A 190 26.85 -8.89 3.57
CA ASN A 190 26.03 -9.91 2.94
C ASN A 190 26.16 -9.90 1.42
N ARG A 191 26.19 -8.72 0.79
CA ARG A 191 26.40 -8.57 -0.66
C ARG A 191 27.75 -9.05 -1.14
N LEU A 192 28.80 -8.93 -0.31
CA LEU A 192 30.12 -9.45 -0.63
C LEU A 192 30.19 -10.98 -0.66
N LYS A 193 29.31 -11.66 0.09
CA LYS A 193 29.29 -13.13 0.19
C LYS A 193 28.37 -13.76 -0.85
N LYS A 194 27.15 -13.24 -1.00
CA LYS A 194 26.11 -13.81 -1.87
C LYS A 194 25.10 -12.72 -2.28
N ASN A 195 24.25 -13.03 -3.27
CA ASN A 195 23.10 -12.22 -3.60
C ASN A 195 21.90 -12.61 -2.71
N PRO A 196 21.54 -11.82 -1.67
CA PRO A 196 20.46 -12.19 -0.75
C PRO A 196 19.11 -12.40 -1.46
N MET A 197 18.87 -11.67 -2.56
CA MET A 197 17.66 -11.81 -3.36
C MET A 197 17.54 -13.20 -4.00
N ALA A 198 18.66 -13.84 -4.37
CA ALA A 198 18.66 -15.18 -4.96
C ALA A 198 18.31 -16.26 -3.93
N GLU A 199 18.56 -16.01 -2.66
CA GLU A 199 18.31 -16.97 -1.56
C GLU A 199 16.85 -16.93 -1.06
N LEU A 200 16.04 -15.96 -1.48
CA LEU A 200 14.63 -15.92 -1.10
C LEU A 200 13.86 -17.09 -1.71
N SER A 201 13.09 -17.77 -0.87
CA SER A 201 12.17 -18.84 -1.28
C SER A 201 10.76 -18.31 -1.44
N THR A 202 10.04 -18.79 -2.44
CA THR A 202 8.60 -18.59 -2.57
C THR A 202 7.89 -19.41 -1.49
N LEU A 203 7.07 -18.79 -0.67
CA LEU A 203 6.38 -19.42 0.46
C LEU A 203 4.92 -19.78 0.14
N MET A 204 4.33 -19.17 -0.89
CA MET A 204 2.93 -19.34 -1.21
C MET A 204 2.66 -19.00 -2.68
N THR A 205 1.42 -19.23 -3.12
CA THR A 205 0.89 -18.82 -4.42
C THR A 205 0.02 -17.57 -4.28
N ALA A 206 -0.39 -16.99 -5.41
CA ALA A 206 -1.35 -15.89 -5.45
C ALA A 206 -2.71 -16.29 -4.81
N GLU A 207 -3.14 -17.54 -5.02
CA GLU A 207 -4.36 -18.09 -4.46
C GLU A 207 -4.27 -18.21 -2.92
N ASP A 208 -3.12 -18.64 -2.40
CA ASP A 208 -2.89 -18.70 -0.95
C ASP A 208 -2.96 -17.30 -0.32
N LEU A 209 -2.37 -16.28 -0.98
CA LEU A 209 -2.47 -14.90 -0.52
C LEU A 209 -3.90 -14.38 -0.56
N ALA A 210 -4.67 -14.70 -1.62
CA ALA A 210 -6.08 -14.35 -1.70
C ALA A 210 -6.90 -15.00 -0.56
N ALA A 211 -6.61 -16.25 -0.22
CA ALA A 211 -7.22 -16.93 0.93
C ALA A 211 -6.86 -16.27 2.27
N MET A 212 -5.60 -15.81 2.44
CA MET A 212 -5.21 -15.03 3.62
C MET A 212 -5.94 -13.68 3.68
N GLN A 213 -6.06 -12.96 2.56
CA GLN A 213 -6.84 -11.72 2.49
C GLN A 213 -8.31 -11.93 2.86
N GLN A 214 -8.92 -13.02 2.41
CA GLN A 214 -10.28 -13.39 2.78
C GLN A 214 -10.39 -13.66 4.29
N CYS A 215 -9.46 -14.43 4.86
CA CYS A 215 -9.40 -14.68 6.30
C CYS A 215 -9.27 -13.38 7.12
N VAL A 216 -8.48 -12.42 6.63
CA VAL A 216 -8.36 -11.08 7.24
C VAL A 216 -9.68 -10.31 7.12
N ALA A 217 -10.34 -10.34 5.97
CA ALA A 217 -11.63 -9.67 5.75
C ALA A 217 -12.73 -10.20 6.71
N GLU A 218 -12.67 -11.48 7.05
CA GLU A 218 -13.59 -12.16 7.99
C GLU A 218 -13.25 -11.92 9.47
N THR A 219 -12.16 -11.22 9.80
CA THR A 219 -11.81 -10.88 11.18
C THR A 219 -12.97 -10.13 11.84
N HIS A 220 -13.37 -10.58 13.03
CA HIS A 220 -14.47 -9.96 13.77
C HIS A 220 -14.14 -8.53 14.18
N ILE A 221 -15.11 -7.65 14.07
CA ILE A 221 -15.06 -6.29 14.60
C ILE A 221 -16.38 -5.96 15.29
N ASN A 222 -16.29 -5.54 16.54
CA ASN A 222 -17.47 -5.16 17.33
C ASN A 222 -18.02 -3.81 16.85
N ASP A 223 -19.36 -3.65 16.87
CA ASP A 223 -20.03 -2.41 16.44
C ASP A 223 -19.52 -1.17 17.17
N GLN A 224 -19.18 -1.26 18.46
CA GLN A 224 -18.61 -0.13 19.22
C GLN A 224 -17.22 0.26 18.68
N VAL A 225 -16.43 -0.69 18.14
CA VAL A 225 -15.14 -0.39 17.51
C VAL A 225 -15.36 0.25 16.14
N VAL A 226 -16.39 -0.18 15.39
CA VAL A 226 -16.79 0.47 14.13
C VAL A 226 -17.23 1.91 14.40
N GLU A 227 -18.07 2.13 15.40
CA GLU A 227 -18.50 3.47 15.82
C GLU A 227 -17.29 4.35 16.22
N TYR A 228 -16.33 3.78 16.95
CA TYR A 228 -15.09 4.47 17.31
C TYR A 228 -14.31 4.92 16.07
N ILE A 229 -14.16 4.06 15.04
CA ILE A 229 -13.53 4.42 13.77
C ILE A 229 -14.28 5.59 13.11
N VAL A 230 -15.60 5.49 13.02
CA VAL A 230 -16.46 6.54 12.42
C VAL A 230 -16.30 7.86 13.16
N ASN A 231 -16.28 7.83 14.49
CA ASN A 231 -16.11 9.02 15.33
C ASN A 231 -14.71 9.65 15.15
N LEU A 232 -13.66 8.84 15.06
CA LEU A 232 -12.30 9.33 14.77
C LEU A 232 -12.23 10.02 13.39
N ILE A 233 -12.79 9.38 12.36
CA ILE A 233 -12.84 9.97 11.01
C ILE A 233 -13.71 11.22 10.99
N GLY A 234 -14.87 11.20 11.65
CA GLY A 234 -15.74 12.36 11.82
C GLY A 234 -15.04 13.55 12.46
N ALA A 235 -14.27 13.29 13.53
CA ALA A 235 -13.50 14.31 14.23
C ALA A 235 -12.44 14.99 13.33
N THR A 236 -11.90 14.31 12.31
CA THR A 236 -11.00 14.95 11.34
C THR A 236 -11.72 16.03 10.51
N ARG A 237 -13.02 15.85 10.24
CA ARG A 237 -13.83 16.77 9.41
C ARG A 237 -14.29 18.01 10.16
N SER A 238 -14.39 17.92 11.49
CA SER A 238 -14.83 19.02 12.35
C SER A 238 -13.68 19.71 13.10
N ASN A 239 -12.43 19.28 12.87
CA ASN A 239 -11.27 19.86 13.54
C ASN A 239 -10.93 21.25 12.95
N PRO A 240 -10.75 22.31 13.78
CA PRO A 240 -10.51 23.68 13.31
C PRO A 240 -9.18 23.87 12.55
N HIS A 241 -8.22 22.96 12.75
CA HIS A 241 -6.92 22.98 12.06
C HIS A 241 -6.94 22.24 10.71
N VAL A 242 -8.07 21.57 10.36
CA VAL A 242 -8.20 20.76 9.15
C VAL A 242 -9.10 21.48 8.16
N HIS A 243 -8.56 21.80 6.98
CA HIS A 243 -9.33 22.35 5.86
C HIS A 243 -10.16 21.25 5.17
N ARG A 244 -9.56 20.05 4.98
CA ARG A 244 -10.26 18.89 4.45
C ARG A 244 -9.91 17.65 5.27
N GLY A 245 -10.93 17.06 5.91
CA GLY A 245 -10.84 15.82 6.67
C GLY A 245 -10.87 14.56 5.80
N ALA A 246 -10.71 13.42 6.44
CA ALA A 246 -10.67 12.13 5.79
C ALA A 246 -12.03 11.72 5.18
N SER A 247 -11.99 11.04 4.04
CA SER A 247 -13.15 10.59 3.27
C SER A 247 -13.81 9.33 3.89
N PRO A 248 -15.02 8.91 3.44
CA PRO A 248 -15.59 7.61 3.80
C PRO A 248 -14.70 6.42 3.37
N ARG A 249 -13.93 6.56 2.28
CA ARG A 249 -12.92 5.56 1.86
C ARG A 249 -11.88 5.32 2.96
N ALA A 250 -11.48 6.38 3.68
CA ALA A 250 -10.58 6.27 4.81
C ALA A 250 -11.17 5.43 5.95
N THR A 251 -12.47 5.50 6.22
CA THR A 251 -13.17 4.65 7.21
C THR A 251 -13.01 3.18 6.85
N LEU A 252 -13.28 2.81 5.59
CA LEU A 252 -13.13 1.45 5.09
C LEU A 252 -11.66 0.99 5.16
N CYS A 253 -10.74 1.85 4.79
CA CYS A 253 -9.31 1.57 4.85
C CYS A 253 -8.84 1.31 6.30
N VAL A 254 -9.19 2.16 7.26
CA VAL A 254 -8.84 1.97 8.68
C VAL A 254 -9.43 0.67 9.20
N THR A 255 -10.67 0.33 8.82
CA THR A 255 -11.32 -0.94 9.21
C THR A 255 -10.55 -2.13 8.67
N ALA A 256 -10.26 -2.17 7.36
CA ALA A 256 -9.54 -3.28 6.73
C ALA A 256 -8.11 -3.45 7.28
N MET A 257 -7.38 -2.34 7.44
CA MET A 257 -6.04 -2.34 8.03
C MET A 257 -6.04 -2.77 9.50
N SER A 258 -7.06 -2.38 10.29
CA SER A 258 -7.18 -2.82 11.69
C SER A 258 -7.41 -4.32 11.80
N LYS A 259 -8.20 -4.91 10.89
CA LYS A 259 -8.40 -6.35 10.78
C LYS A 259 -7.08 -7.07 10.45
N ALA A 260 -6.28 -6.52 9.52
CA ALA A 260 -4.98 -7.06 9.17
C ALA A 260 -4.01 -7.04 10.36
N ILE A 261 -3.94 -5.92 11.08
CA ILE A 261 -3.10 -5.80 12.29
C ILE A 261 -3.54 -6.78 13.38
N ALA A 262 -4.84 -6.95 13.61
CA ALA A 262 -5.34 -7.94 14.58
C ALA A 262 -4.87 -9.37 14.24
N ARG A 263 -4.97 -9.79 12.98
CA ARG A 263 -4.48 -11.10 12.51
C ARG A 263 -2.96 -11.24 12.61
N LEU A 264 -2.21 -10.21 12.28
CA LEU A 264 -0.75 -10.21 12.47
C LEU A 264 -0.36 -10.35 13.95
N CYS A 265 -1.19 -9.84 14.86
CA CYS A 265 -1.02 -10.00 16.30
C CYS A 265 -1.63 -11.32 16.87
N GLY A 266 -2.04 -12.26 16.03
CA GLY A 266 -2.57 -13.56 16.45
C GLY A 266 -4.01 -13.54 16.97
N ARG A 267 -4.78 -12.50 16.64
CA ARG A 267 -6.18 -12.35 17.08
C ARG A 267 -7.14 -12.45 15.91
N ASP A 268 -8.31 -13.01 16.13
CA ASP A 268 -9.41 -13.08 15.17
C ASP A 268 -10.47 -11.98 15.40
N TYR A 269 -10.15 -10.99 16.24
CA TYR A 269 -10.97 -9.82 16.53
C TYR A 269 -10.13 -8.55 16.66
N VAL A 270 -10.73 -7.42 16.29
CA VAL A 270 -10.14 -6.08 16.37
C VAL A 270 -10.36 -5.47 17.74
N ILE A 271 -9.32 -4.82 18.27
CA ILE A 271 -9.41 -4.03 19.53
C ILE A 271 -9.14 -2.55 19.24
N PRO A 272 -9.55 -1.62 20.11
CA PRO A 272 -9.34 -0.18 19.91
C PRO A 272 -7.89 0.24 19.73
N ARG A 273 -6.94 -0.52 20.29
CA ARG A 273 -5.50 -0.28 20.10
C ARG A 273 -5.09 -0.44 18.63
N ASP A 274 -5.61 -1.45 17.92
CA ASP A 274 -5.31 -1.65 16.50
C ASP A 274 -5.77 -0.45 15.68
N VAL A 275 -6.98 0.04 15.96
CA VAL A 275 -7.54 1.23 15.32
C VAL A 275 -6.66 2.45 15.54
N ARG A 276 -6.16 2.68 16.76
CA ARG A 276 -5.31 3.83 17.09
C ARG A 276 -3.98 3.80 16.31
N GLU A 277 -3.33 2.65 16.25
CA GLU A 277 -2.07 2.48 15.52
C GLU A 277 -2.27 2.67 14.01
N VAL A 278 -3.33 2.10 13.45
CA VAL A 278 -3.69 2.23 12.03
C VAL A 278 -4.07 3.68 11.69
N PHE A 279 -4.87 4.34 12.54
CA PHE A 279 -5.31 5.73 12.33
C PHE A 279 -4.13 6.67 12.13
N LEU A 280 -3.09 6.55 12.97
CA LEU A 280 -1.88 7.36 12.87
C LEU A 280 -1.04 7.09 11.60
N ARG A 281 -1.21 5.94 10.96
CA ARG A 281 -0.45 5.54 9.77
C ARG A 281 -1.21 5.75 8.46
N CYS A 282 -2.53 5.53 8.49
CA CYS A 282 -3.35 5.56 7.28
C CYS A 282 -4.02 6.93 7.02
N ILE A 283 -4.10 7.82 8.02
CA ILE A 283 -4.83 9.08 7.87
C ILE A 283 -3.96 10.30 7.52
N PRO A 284 -2.67 10.38 7.89
CA PRO A 284 -1.90 11.62 7.68
C PRO A 284 -1.93 12.17 6.24
N HIS A 285 -1.85 11.30 5.24
CA HIS A 285 -1.83 11.69 3.82
C HIS A 285 -3.21 12.01 3.23
N ARG A 286 -4.28 11.89 4.03
CA ARG A 286 -5.67 12.16 3.67
C ARG A 286 -6.20 13.46 4.25
N LEU A 287 -5.38 14.16 5.04
CA LEU A 287 -5.72 15.44 5.65
C LEU A 287 -5.03 16.59 4.92
N LEU A 288 -5.79 17.65 4.71
CA LEU A 288 -5.23 18.94 4.31
C LEU A 288 -5.44 19.91 5.49
N LEU A 289 -4.35 20.45 6.01
CA LEU A 289 -4.42 21.42 7.09
C LEU A 289 -4.85 22.80 6.58
N THR A 290 -5.32 23.66 7.48
CA THR A 290 -5.56 25.07 7.14
C THR A 290 -4.22 25.80 7.05
N SER A 291 -4.12 26.82 6.19
CA SER A 291 -2.92 27.66 6.08
C SER A 291 -2.52 28.30 7.42
N GLN A 292 -3.50 28.60 8.28
CA GLN A 292 -3.25 29.11 9.63
C GLN A 292 -2.58 28.06 10.50
N ALA A 293 -3.01 26.79 10.44
CA ALA A 293 -2.41 25.70 11.19
C ALA A 293 -0.97 25.43 10.72
N GLU A 294 -0.75 25.40 9.39
CA GLU A 294 0.60 25.26 8.82
C GLU A 294 1.54 26.39 9.23
N SER A 295 1.08 27.63 9.16
CA SER A 295 1.85 28.80 9.59
C SER A 295 2.17 28.79 11.09
N ALA A 296 1.32 28.16 11.91
CA ALA A 296 1.53 27.95 13.34
C ALA A 296 2.43 26.74 13.65
N GLY A 297 2.93 26.02 12.62
CA GLY A 297 3.77 24.82 12.78
C GLY A 297 3.02 23.59 13.30
N ILE A 298 1.68 23.58 13.20
CA ILE A 298 0.86 22.42 13.57
C ILE A 298 1.02 21.34 12.50
N THR A 299 1.36 20.12 12.93
CA THR A 299 1.54 18.97 12.04
C THR A 299 0.29 18.08 12.02
N THR A 300 0.11 17.30 10.94
CA THR A 300 -0.96 16.30 10.87
C THR A 300 -0.87 15.29 12.00
N GLN A 301 0.34 14.88 12.41
CA GLN A 301 0.55 13.98 13.55
C GLN A 301 0.02 14.57 14.86
N LYS A 302 0.26 15.86 15.08
CA LYS A 302 -0.26 16.56 16.28
C LYS A 302 -1.79 16.55 16.28
N VAL A 303 -2.40 16.93 15.16
CA VAL A 303 -3.87 16.93 14.99
C VAL A 303 -4.46 15.53 15.25
N LEU A 304 -3.88 14.49 14.68
CA LEU A 304 -4.36 13.11 14.88
C LEU A 304 -4.18 12.64 16.33
N SER A 305 -3.09 13.00 16.99
CA SER A 305 -2.86 12.68 18.40
C SER A 305 -3.89 13.37 19.31
N ASP A 306 -4.23 14.63 19.03
CA ASP A 306 -5.25 15.37 19.75
C ASP A 306 -6.64 14.77 19.57
N ILE A 307 -7.00 14.37 18.33
CA ILE A 307 -8.23 13.66 18.05
C ILE A 307 -8.31 12.32 18.81
N LEU A 308 -7.22 11.51 18.80
CA LEU A 308 -7.16 10.26 19.58
C LEU A 308 -7.29 10.46 21.09
N SER A 309 -6.90 11.62 21.60
CA SER A 309 -7.04 11.97 23.01
C SER A 309 -8.46 12.43 23.35
N ALA A 310 -9.12 13.10 22.40
CA ALA A 310 -10.48 13.64 22.59
C ALA A 310 -11.58 12.58 22.37
N VAL A 311 -11.41 11.67 21.42
CA VAL A 311 -12.39 10.63 21.12
C VAL A 311 -12.16 9.42 22.02
N LYS A 312 -13.12 9.14 22.89
CA LYS A 312 -13.04 8.05 23.88
C LYS A 312 -13.07 6.70 23.20
N ALA A 313 -12.07 5.87 23.45
CA ALA A 313 -12.06 4.48 23.00
C ALA A 313 -13.10 3.63 23.76
N PRO A 314 -13.80 2.70 23.10
CA PRO A 314 -14.73 1.82 23.79
C PRO A 314 -13.99 0.83 24.70
N GLN A 315 -14.62 0.43 25.79
CA GLN A 315 -14.19 -0.70 26.59
C GLN A 315 -14.84 -1.95 25.99
N VAL A 316 -14.08 -2.66 25.17
CA VAL A 316 -14.51 -3.93 24.58
C VAL A 316 -13.93 -5.03 25.47
N ILE A 317 -14.82 -5.83 26.05
CA ILE A 317 -14.47 -7.01 26.85
C ILE A 317 -14.37 -8.22 25.91
#